data_cede70ed0552ed67a6e2d7303959602c
#
_entry.id   cede70ed0552ed67a6e2d7303959602c
#
_cell.length_a   1.000
_cell.length_b   1.000
_cell.length_c   1.000
_cell.angle_alpha   90.00
_cell.angle_beta   90.00
_cell.angle_gamma   90.00
#
_symmetry.space_group_name_H-M   'P 1'
#
loop_
_entity.id
_entity.type
_entity.pdbx_description
1 polymer ?
#
loop_
_entity_poly.entity_id
_entity_poly.type
_entity_poly.pdbx_seq_one_letter_code
_entity_poly.pdbx_strand_id
1 'polypeptide(L)'
;MQKLSGKNLLLVGFTLFSMFFGAGNLIFPPHLGAQAGVNFWPAFTGLFVSAVGLPIAGVVAVARAGGLDKLAGRVHPVFAMVFTILVYLSIGPCLAIPRTASTSFQMLVPLIGGGTGLQLAYSVLFFAAAFLVALRPEKLTDWLGRILCPCLIVLIVVLFAGCLIHPLAAHYGTPSAEYAALPAVQGILYGYQTMDTLAGLNFGAVIALNIRARGVTESRAVESGTIRAGFIAGGLLLVVYAMLGHAGAETGTVYPGLATGAEVLTALAQQLFGRAGLVLIAAIFVIACFNTCVGLIACVGQYFHQLLPRIPYPAIAAFFAVASMLVSNLGLAAIIRLSTPVLNAIYPAAIVLILLSFMPGLEKHRAVYPLCMGLTALQSIAAALPLGAVSAAANALPLGSMGFGWVLPALAGLAGGLLLNKSDLQ
;
A
#
# COMPACT_ATOMS: atom_id res chain seq x y z
N MET A 1 -16.42 17.33 24.51
CA MET A 1 -15.64 16.73 23.40
C MET A 1 -16.29 15.41 23.00
N GLN A 2 -16.97 15.36 21.86
CA GLN A 2 -17.49 14.11 21.34
C GLN A 2 -16.32 13.26 20.79
N LYS A 3 -15.92 12.26 21.55
CA LYS A 3 -14.90 11.26 21.13
C LYS A 3 -15.62 10.07 20.48
N LEU A 4 -14.96 9.44 19.51
CA LEU A 4 -15.41 8.15 19.03
C LEU A 4 -15.52 7.15 20.18
N SER A 5 -16.65 6.43 20.27
CA SER A 5 -16.75 5.30 21.20
C SER A 5 -15.72 4.22 20.82
N GLY A 6 -15.25 3.43 21.79
CA GLY A 6 -14.27 2.37 21.52
C GLY A 6 -14.72 1.41 20.40
N LYS A 7 -16.01 1.06 20.34
CA LYS A 7 -16.58 0.23 19.28
C LYS A 7 -16.48 0.90 17.91
N ASN A 8 -16.83 2.17 17.80
CA ASN A 8 -16.74 2.92 16.56
C ASN A 8 -15.28 3.12 16.11
N LEU A 9 -14.37 3.34 17.06
CA LEU A 9 -12.93 3.43 16.77
C LEU A 9 -12.38 2.12 16.20
N LEU A 10 -12.76 0.98 16.78
CA LEU A 10 -12.37 -0.33 16.28
C LEU A 10 -12.91 -0.56 14.85
N LEU A 11 -14.19 -0.23 14.61
CA LEU A 11 -14.78 -0.36 13.28
C LEU A 11 -14.08 0.52 12.22
N VAL A 12 -13.71 1.74 12.58
CA VAL A 12 -12.93 2.63 11.69
C VAL A 12 -11.52 2.08 11.46
N GLY A 13 -10.88 1.52 12.49
CA GLY A 13 -9.60 0.82 12.36
C GLY A 13 -9.69 -0.40 11.42
N PHE A 14 -10.74 -1.20 11.54
CA PHE A 14 -11.02 -2.33 10.65
C PHE A 14 -11.29 -1.86 9.21
N THR A 15 -11.96 -0.73 9.04
CA THR A 15 -12.15 -0.13 7.71
C THR A 15 -10.80 0.22 7.08
N LEU A 16 -9.95 0.90 7.84
CA LEU A 16 -8.63 1.31 7.35
C LEU A 16 -7.74 0.08 7.05
N PHE A 17 -7.75 -0.94 7.92
CA PHE A 17 -7.09 -2.22 7.63
C PHE A 17 -7.60 -2.83 6.33
N SER A 18 -8.94 -2.93 6.14
CA SER A 18 -9.54 -3.47 4.92
C SER A 18 -9.19 -2.68 3.66
N MET A 19 -9.03 -1.35 3.78
CA MET A 19 -8.62 -0.51 2.67
C MET A 19 -7.15 -0.75 2.27
N PHE A 20 -6.28 -0.96 3.26
CA PHE A 20 -4.89 -1.34 3.02
C PHE A 20 -4.76 -2.76 2.51
N PHE A 21 -5.41 -3.72 3.17
CA PHE A 21 -5.19 -5.14 2.97
C PHE A 21 -5.80 -5.65 1.66
N GLY A 22 -5.03 -5.58 0.59
CA GLY A 22 -5.42 -5.95 -0.77
C GLY A 22 -4.48 -6.95 -1.43
N ALA A 23 -4.42 -6.90 -2.75
CA ALA A 23 -3.64 -7.81 -3.58
C ALA A 23 -2.16 -7.91 -3.16
N GLY A 24 -1.52 -6.75 -2.98
CA GLY A 24 -0.10 -6.69 -2.60
C GLY A 24 0.16 -7.32 -1.24
N ASN A 25 -0.67 -6.99 -0.28
CA ASN A 25 -0.57 -7.42 1.11
C ASN A 25 -0.76 -8.94 1.30
N LEU A 26 -1.46 -9.58 0.37
CA LEU A 26 -1.59 -11.02 0.30
C LEU A 26 -0.39 -11.69 -0.41
N ILE A 27 0.22 -11.02 -1.40
CA ILE A 27 1.26 -11.62 -2.24
C ILE A 27 2.66 -11.45 -1.62
N PHE A 28 2.98 -10.23 -1.13
CA PHE A 28 4.36 -9.91 -0.79
C PHE A 28 4.85 -10.56 0.52
N PRO A 29 4.10 -10.61 1.63
CA PRO A 29 4.59 -11.26 2.84
C PRO A 29 4.87 -12.76 2.68
N PRO A 30 3.99 -13.60 2.08
CA PRO A 30 4.29 -15.01 1.91
C PRO A 30 5.42 -15.27 0.90
N HIS A 31 5.54 -14.46 -0.15
CA HIS A 31 6.65 -14.61 -1.09
C HIS A 31 7.99 -14.23 -0.42
N LEU A 32 8.04 -13.15 0.35
CA LEU A 32 9.21 -12.80 1.15
C LEU A 32 9.59 -13.95 2.09
N GLY A 33 8.61 -14.55 2.79
CA GLY A 33 8.86 -15.71 3.64
C GLY A 33 9.48 -16.87 2.88
N ALA A 34 8.92 -17.22 1.73
CA ALA A 34 9.42 -18.30 0.88
C ALA A 34 10.85 -18.05 0.36
N GLN A 35 11.18 -16.81 0.02
CA GLN A 35 12.50 -16.44 -0.49
C GLN A 35 13.54 -16.24 0.63
N ALA A 36 13.12 -15.74 1.78
CA ALA A 36 14.03 -15.45 2.89
C ALA A 36 14.41 -16.69 3.73
N GLY A 37 13.60 -17.74 3.71
CA GLY A 37 13.90 -18.98 4.46
C GLY A 37 14.28 -18.70 5.91
N VAL A 38 15.43 -19.20 6.38
CA VAL A 38 15.92 -18.98 7.76
C VAL A 38 16.16 -17.50 8.10
N ASN A 39 16.33 -16.63 7.10
CA ASN A 39 16.46 -15.19 7.25
C ASN A 39 15.09 -14.46 7.26
N PHE A 40 13.98 -15.18 7.42
CA PHE A 40 12.63 -14.59 7.38
C PHE A 40 12.47 -13.46 8.39
N TRP A 41 12.80 -13.63 9.65
CA TRP A 41 12.57 -12.61 10.65
C TRP A 41 13.36 -11.31 10.42
N PRO A 42 14.67 -11.35 10.09
CA PRO A 42 15.38 -10.15 9.63
C PRO A 42 14.75 -9.50 8.40
N ALA A 43 14.35 -10.27 7.38
CA ALA A 43 13.67 -9.73 6.20
C ALA A 43 12.31 -9.11 6.55
N PHE A 44 11.56 -9.77 7.44
CA PHE A 44 10.27 -9.30 7.92
C PHE A 44 10.37 -7.97 8.68
N THR A 45 11.43 -7.72 9.46
CA THR A 45 11.64 -6.40 10.10
C THR A 45 11.74 -5.29 9.06
N GLY A 46 12.42 -5.52 7.95
CA GLY A 46 12.48 -4.58 6.83
C GLY A 46 11.11 -4.36 6.17
N LEU A 47 10.40 -5.44 5.88
CA LEU A 47 9.04 -5.39 5.35
C LEU A 47 8.11 -4.61 6.29
N PHE A 48 8.18 -4.87 7.60
CA PHE A 48 7.38 -4.16 8.60
C PHE A 48 7.61 -2.65 8.54
N VAL A 49 8.85 -2.20 8.44
CA VAL A 49 9.16 -0.76 8.36
C VAL A 49 8.48 -0.12 7.14
N SER A 50 8.60 -0.73 5.97
CA SER A 50 8.13 -0.12 4.71
C SER A 50 6.66 -0.41 4.39
N ALA A 51 6.14 -1.58 4.74
CA ALA A 51 4.77 -1.98 4.39
C ALA A 51 3.75 -1.77 5.54
N VAL A 52 4.20 -1.44 6.76
CA VAL A 52 3.32 -1.12 7.89
C VAL A 52 3.71 0.22 8.53
N GLY A 53 4.96 0.38 8.91
CA GLY A 53 5.44 1.58 9.62
C GLY A 53 5.26 2.85 8.81
N LEU A 54 5.79 2.89 7.59
CA LEU A 54 5.67 4.06 6.70
C LEU A 54 4.21 4.37 6.29
N PRO A 55 3.36 3.39 5.92
CA PRO A 55 1.95 3.65 5.68
C PRO A 55 1.23 4.32 6.85
N ILE A 56 1.42 3.80 8.06
CA ILE A 56 0.79 4.39 9.26
C ILE A 56 1.39 5.77 9.56
N ALA A 57 2.70 5.95 9.40
CA ALA A 57 3.32 7.27 9.48
C ALA A 57 2.72 8.23 8.45
N GLY A 58 2.46 7.79 7.22
CA GLY A 58 1.76 8.56 6.19
C GLY A 58 0.37 9.00 6.62
N VAL A 59 -0.44 8.09 7.16
CA VAL A 59 -1.78 8.42 7.71
C VAL A 59 -1.67 9.48 8.81
N VAL A 60 -0.72 9.33 9.73
CA VAL A 60 -0.48 10.30 10.83
C VAL A 60 -0.04 11.65 10.30
N ALA A 61 0.91 11.67 9.34
CA ALA A 61 1.42 12.90 8.72
C ALA A 61 0.30 13.69 8.04
N VAL A 62 -0.51 13.02 7.23
CA VAL A 62 -1.64 13.64 6.51
C VAL A 62 -2.75 14.06 7.46
N ALA A 63 -3.07 13.26 8.49
CA ALA A 63 -4.06 13.64 9.49
C ALA A 63 -3.66 14.93 10.23
N ARG A 64 -2.39 15.05 10.65
CA ARG A 64 -1.84 16.25 11.31
C ARG A 64 -1.77 17.47 10.39
N ALA A 65 -1.41 17.27 9.13
CA ALA A 65 -1.34 18.36 8.15
C ALA A 65 -2.74 18.83 7.70
N GLY A 66 -3.77 18.02 7.89
CA GLY A 66 -5.12 18.27 7.42
C GLY A 66 -5.33 18.01 5.93
N GLY A 67 -4.51 17.12 5.34
CA GLY A 67 -4.58 16.66 3.95
C GLY A 67 -3.22 16.53 3.28
N LEU A 68 -3.15 15.70 2.24
CA LEU A 68 -1.92 15.52 1.46
C LEU A 68 -1.51 16.81 0.74
N ASP A 69 -2.48 17.54 0.19
CA ASP A 69 -2.23 18.82 -0.50
C ASP A 69 -1.54 19.84 0.43
N LYS A 70 -1.97 19.91 1.69
CA LYS A 70 -1.37 20.80 2.68
C LYS A 70 0.02 20.33 3.09
N LEU A 71 0.21 19.01 3.22
CA LEU A 71 1.51 18.44 3.54
C LEU A 71 2.53 18.70 2.41
N ALA A 72 2.16 18.38 1.19
CA ALA A 72 2.98 18.62 0.00
C ALA A 72 3.14 20.12 -0.34
N GLY A 73 2.16 20.93 0.05
CA GLY A 73 2.18 22.39 -0.09
C GLY A 73 3.31 23.08 0.68
N ARG A 74 3.88 22.43 1.69
CA ARG A 74 5.08 22.91 2.40
C ARG A 74 6.33 22.96 1.49
N VAL A 75 6.32 22.21 0.39
CA VAL A 75 7.39 22.23 -0.62
C VAL A 75 7.17 23.40 -1.58
N HIS A 76 6.09 23.37 -2.34
CA HIS A 76 5.67 24.39 -3.30
C HIS A 76 4.25 24.07 -3.78
N PRO A 77 3.38 25.06 -4.09
CA PRO A 77 2.03 24.79 -4.56
C PRO A 77 1.95 23.91 -5.82
N VAL A 78 2.84 24.14 -6.80
CA VAL A 78 2.90 23.33 -8.02
C VAL A 78 3.32 21.90 -7.71
N PHE A 79 4.32 21.72 -6.82
CA PHE A 79 4.73 20.38 -6.36
C PHE A 79 3.57 19.66 -5.69
N ALA A 80 2.83 20.33 -4.80
CA ALA A 80 1.67 19.75 -4.14
C ALA A 80 0.66 19.21 -5.15
N MET A 81 0.27 20.01 -6.12
CA MET A 81 -0.69 19.61 -7.16
C MET A 81 -0.18 18.42 -7.98
N VAL A 82 1.05 18.51 -8.51
CA VAL A 82 1.63 17.46 -9.37
C VAL A 82 1.85 16.16 -8.58
N PHE A 83 2.46 16.25 -7.41
CA PHE A 83 2.75 15.07 -6.57
C PHE A 83 1.45 14.38 -6.13
N THR A 84 0.47 15.14 -5.66
CA THR A 84 -0.81 14.56 -5.22
C THR A 84 -1.55 13.89 -6.37
N ILE A 85 -1.62 14.51 -7.56
CA ILE A 85 -2.20 13.90 -8.75
C ILE A 85 -1.46 12.61 -9.12
N LEU A 86 -0.12 12.62 -9.15
CA LEU A 86 0.68 11.43 -9.46
C LEU A 86 0.43 10.29 -8.47
N VAL A 87 0.36 10.60 -7.18
CA VAL A 87 0.06 9.60 -6.16
C VAL A 87 -1.34 9.01 -6.36
N TYR A 88 -2.36 9.86 -6.55
CA TYR A 88 -3.74 9.39 -6.77
C TYR A 88 -3.91 8.60 -8.08
N LEU A 89 -3.23 8.97 -9.15
CA LEU A 89 -3.25 8.21 -10.41
C LEU A 89 -2.53 6.86 -10.25
N SER A 90 -1.41 6.84 -9.52
CA SER A 90 -0.64 5.60 -9.29
C SER A 90 -1.44 4.58 -8.49
N ILE A 91 -2.01 4.98 -7.33
CA ILE A 91 -2.85 4.06 -6.54
C ILE A 91 -4.24 3.85 -7.15
N GLY A 92 -4.66 4.75 -8.03
CA GLY A 92 -5.93 4.73 -8.75
C GLY A 92 -5.88 3.86 -10.02
N PRO A 93 -6.28 4.45 -11.15
CA PRO A 93 -6.55 3.69 -12.37
C PRO A 93 -5.31 3.10 -13.05
N CYS A 94 -4.10 3.59 -12.71
CA CYS A 94 -2.90 3.14 -13.41
C CYS A 94 -2.34 1.82 -12.88
N LEU A 95 -2.29 1.63 -11.54
CA LEU A 95 -1.55 0.51 -10.95
C LEU A 95 -2.35 -0.27 -9.90
N ALA A 96 -2.75 0.34 -8.77
CA ALA A 96 -3.27 -0.41 -7.63
C ALA A 96 -4.69 -0.94 -7.85
N ILE A 97 -5.63 -0.12 -8.33
CA ILE A 97 -7.02 -0.56 -8.57
C ILE A 97 -7.08 -1.68 -9.61
N PRO A 98 -6.46 -1.58 -10.80
CA PRO A 98 -6.46 -2.67 -11.78
C PRO A 98 -5.87 -3.97 -11.25
N ARG A 99 -4.80 -3.88 -10.44
CA ARG A 99 -4.15 -5.04 -9.83
C ARG A 99 -5.11 -5.85 -8.95
N THR A 100 -6.07 -5.20 -8.28
CA THR A 100 -7.03 -5.91 -7.42
C THR A 100 -7.87 -6.93 -8.19
N ALA A 101 -8.44 -6.55 -9.33
CA ALA A 101 -9.23 -7.44 -10.16
C ALA A 101 -8.39 -8.53 -10.84
N SER A 102 -7.21 -8.16 -11.39
CA SER A 102 -6.32 -9.11 -12.05
C SER A 102 -5.83 -10.19 -11.09
N THR A 103 -5.45 -9.81 -9.85
CA THR A 103 -4.94 -10.76 -8.86
C THR A 103 -6.03 -11.67 -8.34
N SER A 104 -7.21 -11.12 -8.00
CA SER A 104 -8.32 -11.93 -7.50
C SER A 104 -8.84 -12.88 -8.57
N PHE A 105 -8.85 -12.49 -9.84
CA PHE A 105 -9.19 -13.39 -10.94
C PHE A 105 -8.21 -14.56 -11.05
N GLN A 106 -6.89 -14.30 -10.94
CA GLN A 106 -5.89 -15.39 -10.99
C GLN A 106 -6.13 -16.48 -9.94
N MET A 107 -6.62 -16.10 -8.75
CA MET A 107 -6.96 -17.07 -7.71
C MET A 107 -8.21 -17.90 -8.01
N LEU A 108 -9.07 -17.41 -8.88
CA LEU A 108 -10.24 -18.14 -9.36
C LEU A 108 -9.94 -19.11 -10.50
N VAL A 109 -8.88 -18.85 -11.29
CA VAL A 109 -8.53 -19.67 -12.45
C VAL A 109 -8.46 -21.18 -12.16
N PRO A 110 -7.85 -21.66 -11.05
CA PRO A 110 -7.82 -23.09 -10.72
C PRO A 110 -9.21 -23.71 -10.48
N LEU A 111 -10.21 -22.88 -10.16
CA LEU A 111 -11.58 -23.34 -9.83
C LEU A 111 -12.54 -23.27 -11.02
N ILE A 112 -12.45 -22.19 -11.81
CA ILE A 112 -13.43 -21.88 -12.87
C ILE A 112 -12.86 -21.88 -14.28
N GLY A 113 -11.55 -22.09 -14.42
CA GLY A 113 -10.82 -21.98 -15.67
C GLY A 113 -10.37 -20.55 -15.98
N GLY A 114 -9.52 -20.43 -17.00
CA GLY A 114 -8.97 -19.17 -17.49
C GLY A 114 -9.47 -18.82 -18.88
N GLY A 115 -9.16 -17.58 -19.29
CA GLY A 115 -9.45 -17.08 -20.64
C GLY A 115 -9.83 -15.60 -20.63
N THR A 116 -9.57 -14.92 -21.74
CA THR A 116 -9.79 -13.47 -21.85
C THR A 116 -11.26 -13.07 -21.70
N GLY A 117 -12.19 -13.89 -22.22
CA GLY A 117 -13.61 -13.63 -22.09
C GLY A 117 -14.10 -13.74 -20.64
N LEU A 118 -13.63 -14.75 -19.89
CA LEU A 118 -13.99 -14.95 -18.49
C LEU A 118 -13.36 -13.87 -17.61
N GLN A 119 -12.11 -13.47 -17.88
CA GLN A 119 -11.45 -12.36 -17.20
C GLN A 119 -12.20 -11.04 -17.40
N LEU A 120 -12.65 -10.75 -18.62
CA LEU A 120 -13.45 -9.57 -18.93
C LEU A 120 -14.79 -9.60 -18.18
N ALA A 121 -15.53 -10.72 -18.23
CA ALA A 121 -16.79 -10.86 -17.51
C ALA A 121 -16.62 -10.68 -16.00
N TYR A 122 -15.57 -11.30 -15.42
CA TYR A 122 -15.22 -11.12 -14.01
C TYR A 122 -14.91 -9.66 -13.68
N SER A 123 -14.06 -8.99 -14.49
CA SER A 123 -13.67 -7.59 -14.24
C SER A 123 -14.88 -6.65 -14.30
N VAL A 124 -15.80 -6.86 -15.25
CA VAL A 124 -17.05 -6.07 -15.33
C VAL A 124 -17.87 -6.24 -14.06
N LEU A 125 -18.11 -7.46 -13.60
CA LEU A 125 -18.89 -7.72 -12.38
C LEU A 125 -18.19 -7.17 -11.14
N PHE A 126 -16.88 -7.36 -11.02
CA PHE A 126 -16.07 -6.91 -9.91
C PHE A 126 -16.09 -5.38 -9.77
N PHE A 127 -15.83 -4.66 -10.87
CA PHE A 127 -15.82 -3.21 -10.87
C PHE A 127 -17.20 -2.59 -10.76
N ALA A 128 -18.25 -3.20 -11.33
CA ALA A 128 -19.64 -2.77 -11.13
C ALA A 128 -20.03 -2.86 -9.66
N ALA A 129 -19.74 -3.99 -8.99
CA ALA A 129 -20.00 -4.16 -7.57
C ALA A 129 -19.18 -3.17 -6.71
N ALA A 130 -17.88 -3.01 -7.02
CA ALA A 130 -17.00 -2.09 -6.30
C ALA A 130 -17.47 -0.62 -6.45
N PHE A 131 -17.87 -0.21 -7.64
CA PHE A 131 -18.43 1.10 -7.91
C PHE A 131 -19.70 1.36 -7.09
N LEU A 132 -20.66 0.43 -7.09
CA LEU A 132 -21.91 0.58 -6.32
C LEU A 132 -21.66 0.79 -4.83
N VAL A 133 -20.71 0.07 -4.24
CA VAL A 133 -20.33 0.26 -2.82
C VAL A 133 -19.60 1.59 -2.62
N ALA A 134 -18.72 1.98 -3.55
CA ALA A 134 -17.95 3.22 -3.47
C ALA A 134 -18.81 4.49 -3.68
N LEU A 135 -20.04 4.39 -4.21
CA LEU A 135 -20.96 5.53 -4.35
C LEU A 135 -21.29 6.25 -3.04
N ARG A 136 -21.13 5.56 -1.89
CA ARG A 136 -21.41 6.11 -0.56
C ARG A 136 -20.19 6.02 0.34
N PRO A 137 -19.16 6.84 0.09
CA PRO A 137 -17.88 6.76 0.79
C PRO A 137 -18.00 7.00 2.30
N GLU A 138 -19.02 7.70 2.76
CA GLU A 138 -19.33 7.90 4.18
C GLU A 138 -19.83 6.63 4.90
N LYS A 139 -20.30 5.63 4.14
CA LYS A 139 -20.82 4.34 4.66
C LYS A 139 -19.84 3.18 4.53
N LEU A 140 -18.61 3.43 4.09
CA LEU A 140 -17.61 2.36 3.90
C LEU A 140 -17.37 1.55 5.18
N THR A 141 -17.39 2.19 6.35
CA THR A 141 -17.22 1.49 7.62
C THR A 141 -18.28 0.43 7.88
N ASP A 142 -19.51 0.60 7.36
CA ASP A 142 -20.58 -0.39 7.55
C ASP A 142 -20.37 -1.65 6.71
N TRP A 143 -19.77 -1.50 5.52
CA TRP A 143 -19.46 -2.62 4.64
C TRP A 143 -18.08 -3.23 4.94
N LEU A 144 -17.04 -2.41 4.85
CA LEU A 144 -15.65 -2.86 4.96
C LEU A 144 -15.30 -3.21 6.41
N GLY A 145 -15.61 -2.32 7.37
CA GLY A 145 -15.20 -2.47 8.75
C GLY A 145 -16.07 -3.47 9.55
N ARG A 146 -17.38 -3.50 9.30
CA ARG A 146 -18.31 -4.33 10.10
C ARG A 146 -18.48 -5.74 9.56
N ILE A 147 -18.44 -5.94 8.24
CA ILE A 147 -18.77 -7.21 7.59
C ILE A 147 -17.53 -7.84 6.97
N LEU A 148 -16.95 -7.17 5.97
CA LEU A 148 -15.93 -7.79 5.13
C LEU A 148 -14.59 -7.98 5.86
N CYS A 149 -14.20 -7.05 6.75
CA CYS A 149 -12.96 -7.18 7.51
C CYS A 149 -12.97 -8.36 8.49
N PRO A 150 -13.98 -8.53 9.37
CA PRO A 150 -14.03 -9.70 10.24
C PRO A 150 -14.10 -11.02 9.45
N CYS A 151 -14.87 -11.07 8.35
CA CYS A 151 -14.92 -12.24 7.47
C CYS A 151 -13.52 -12.58 6.94
N LEU A 152 -12.80 -11.58 6.40
CA LEU A 152 -11.46 -11.75 5.88
C LEU A 152 -10.47 -12.23 6.95
N ILE A 153 -10.49 -11.64 8.14
CA ILE A 153 -9.63 -12.04 9.26
C ILE A 153 -9.91 -13.49 9.65
N VAL A 154 -11.17 -13.90 9.76
CA VAL A 154 -11.53 -15.28 10.09
C VAL A 154 -11.00 -16.26 9.04
N LEU A 155 -11.14 -15.96 7.75
CA LEU A 155 -10.62 -16.81 6.68
C LEU A 155 -9.09 -16.94 6.73
N ILE A 156 -8.38 -15.85 7.01
CA ILE A 156 -6.91 -15.87 7.17
C ILE A 156 -6.50 -16.66 8.41
N VAL A 157 -7.22 -16.50 9.51
CA VAL A 157 -6.96 -17.27 10.75
C VAL A 157 -7.19 -18.76 10.52
N VAL A 158 -8.22 -19.15 9.76
CA VAL A 158 -8.45 -20.55 9.40
C VAL A 158 -7.28 -21.11 8.58
N LEU A 159 -6.81 -20.36 7.57
CA LEU A 159 -5.65 -20.77 6.78
C LEU A 159 -4.40 -20.94 7.65
N PHE A 160 -4.14 -19.97 8.53
CA PHE A 160 -2.97 -19.98 9.39
C PHE A 160 -3.04 -21.05 10.50
N ALA A 161 -4.24 -21.27 11.06
CA ALA A 161 -4.45 -22.36 12.02
C ALA A 161 -4.18 -23.73 11.38
N GLY A 162 -4.58 -23.91 10.11
CA GLY A 162 -4.21 -25.12 9.35
C GLY A 162 -2.69 -25.29 9.23
N CYS A 163 -1.95 -24.22 8.97
CA CYS A 163 -0.49 -24.24 8.91
C CYS A 163 0.14 -24.62 10.27
N LEU A 164 -0.39 -24.09 11.38
CA LEU A 164 0.11 -24.41 12.72
C LEU A 164 -0.21 -25.85 13.16
N ILE A 165 -1.39 -26.39 12.79
CA ILE A 165 -1.82 -27.76 13.16
C ILE A 165 -1.07 -28.78 12.31
N HIS A 166 -0.84 -28.46 11.04
CA HIS A 166 -0.14 -29.30 10.06
C HIS A 166 1.00 -28.51 9.42
N PRO A 167 2.10 -28.25 10.16
CA PRO A 167 3.23 -27.52 9.62
C PRO A 167 3.83 -28.27 8.43
N LEU A 168 4.09 -27.55 7.33
CA LEU A 168 4.64 -28.15 6.12
C LEU A 168 6.11 -28.51 6.27
N ALA A 169 6.85 -27.75 7.08
CA ALA A 169 8.27 -27.98 7.34
C ALA A 169 8.61 -27.74 8.82
N ALA A 170 9.50 -28.57 9.38
CA ALA A 170 9.99 -28.40 10.75
C ALA A 170 10.96 -27.20 10.89
N HIS A 171 11.63 -26.83 9.82
CA HIS A 171 12.61 -25.74 9.77
C HIS A 171 12.44 -24.95 8.46
N TYR A 172 12.81 -23.68 8.49
CA TYR A 172 12.82 -22.88 7.28
C TYR A 172 13.99 -23.27 6.36
N GLY A 173 13.76 -23.20 5.07
CA GLY A 173 14.74 -23.52 4.03
C GLY A 173 15.89 -22.50 3.92
N THR A 174 16.79 -22.75 2.97
CA THR A 174 17.88 -21.83 2.65
C THR A 174 17.36 -20.56 2.00
N PRO A 175 17.89 -19.36 2.37
CA PRO A 175 17.50 -18.12 1.74
C PRO A 175 17.98 -18.07 0.28
N SER A 176 17.22 -17.39 -0.58
CA SER A 176 17.68 -17.02 -1.92
C SER A 176 18.89 -16.06 -1.83
N ALA A 177 19.67 -15.95 -2.90
CA ALA A 177 20.87 -15.12 -2.94
C ALA A 177 20.61 -13.66 -2.52
N GLU A 178 19.45 -13.11 -2.88
CA GLU A 178 19.05 -11.74 -2.53
C GLU A 178 18.85 -11.55 -1.03
N TYR A 179 18.31 -12.55 -0.33
CA TYR A 179 18.04 -12.50 1.11
C TYR A 179 19.15 -13.07 1.99
N ALA A 180 20.22 -13.62 1.39
CA ALA A 180 21.33 -14.18 2.13
C ALA A 180 22.20 -13.11 2.81
N ALA A 181 22.51 -12.02 2.10
CA ALA A 181 23.46 -11.00 2.55
C ALA A 181 22.81 -9.88 3.37
N LEU A 182 21.71 -9.30 2.89
CA LEU A 182 21.07 -8.12 3.46
C LEU A 182 19.53 -8.28 3.56
N PRO A 183 19.04 -9.25 4.34
CA PRO A 183 17.62 -9.61 4.36
C PRO A 183 16.71 -8.44 4.77
N ALA A 184 17.09 -7.61 5.74
CA ALA A 184 16.27 -6.46 6.16
C ALA A 184 16.18 -5.39 5.07
N VAL A 185 17.26 -5.13 4.34
CA VAL A 185 17.27 -4.19 3.21
C VAL A 185 16.34 -4.66 2.10
N GLN A 186 16.44 -5.93 1.72
CA GLN A 186 15.54 -6.52 0.73
C GLN A 186 14.09 -6.48 1.19
N GLY A 187 13.83 -6.73 2.48
CA GLY A 187 12.51 -6.59 3.08
C GLY A 187 11.94 -5.18 2.94
N ILE A 188 12.74 -4.12 3.16
CA ILE A 188 12.31 -2.72 2.97
C ILE A 188 11.93 -2.46 1.51
N LEU A 189 12.79 -2.83 0.56
CA LEU A 189 12.55 -2.61 -0.87
C LEU A 189 11.32 -3.39 -1.36
N TYR A 190 11.19 -4.62 -0.88
CA TYR A 190 10.05 -5.47 -1.23
C TYR A 190 8.72 -4.91 -0.72
N GLY A 191 8.75 -4.29 0.46
CA GLY A 191 7.57 -3.63 1.03
C GLY A 191 7.07 -2.42 0.22
N TYR A 192 7.90 -1.75 -0.59
CA TYR A 192 7.44 -0.69 -1.48
C TYR A 192 6.41 -1.20 -2.50
N GLN A 193 6.52 -2.47 -2.90
CA GLN A 193 5.62 -3.07 -3.88
C GLN A 193 4.18 -3.24 -3.37
N THR A 194 3.96 -3.16 -2.04
CA THR A 194 2.60 -3.17 -1.47
C THR A 194 1.81 -1.92 -1.85
N MET A 195 2.47 -0.79 -2.14
CA MET A 195 1.90 0.54 -2.42
C MET A 195 1.21 1.20 -1.20
N ASP A 196 1.31 0.60 -0.03
CA ASP A 196 0.58 1.05 1.16
C ASP A 196 1.02 2.42 1.66
N THR A 197 2.31 2.80 1.50
CA THR A 197 2.77 4.14 1.89
C THR A 197 2.08 5.23 1.08
N LEU A 198 1.93 5.04 -0.23
CA LEU A 198 1.20 5.97 -1.10
C LEU A 198 -0.30 5.97 -0.76
N ALA A 199 -0.88 4.79 -0.50
CA ALA A 199 -2.26 4.66 -0.06
C ALA A 199 -2.49 5.35 1.30
N GLY A 200 -1.56 5.23 2.25
CA GLY A 200 -1.61 5.86 3.56
C GLY A 200 -1.68 7.38 3.50
N LEU A 201 -0.99 7.99 2.55
CA LEU A 201 -1.08 9.43 2.30
C LEU A 201 -2.49 9.89 1.85
N ASN A 202 -3.32 8.98 1.35
CA ASN A 202 -4.64 9.31 0.81
C ASN A 202 -5.80 8.81 1.68
N PHE A 203 -5.65 7.67 2.36
CA PHE A 203 -6.73 7.07 3.15
C PHE A 203 -7.18 7.94 4.33
N GLY A 204 -6.29 8.79 4.85
CA GLY A 204 -6.62 9.70 5.94
C GLY A 204 -7.85 10.57 5.68
N ALA A 205 -8.06 11.03 4.45
CA ALA A 205 -9.20 11.86 4.07
C ALA A 205 -10.53 11.08 4.16
N VAL A 206 -10.59 9.86 3.62
CA VAL A 206 -11.80 9.01 3.67
C VAL A 206 -12.10 8.56 5.09
N ILE A 207 -11.07 8.23 5.86
CA ILE A 207 -11.24 7.87 7.28
C ILE A 207 -11.78 9.06 8.09
N ALA A 208 -11.27 10.27 7.86
CA ALA A 208 -11.80 11.49 8.48
C ALA A 208 -13.28 11.72 8.14
N LEU A 209 -13.69 11.47 6.88
CA LEU A 209 -15.08 11.54 6.46
C LEU A 209 -15.95 10.52 7.21
N ASN A 210 -15.51 9.28 7.31
CA ASN A 210 -16.23 8.23 8.04
C ASN A 210 -16.35 8.52 9.55
N ILE A 211 -15.34 9.16 10.15
CA ILE A 211 -15.39 9.62 11.54
C ILE A 211 -16.42 10.76 11.71
N ARG A 212 -16.43 11.72 10.77
CA ARG A 212 -17.41 12.82 10.77
C ARG A 212 -18.84 12.34 10.58
N ALA A 213 -19.06 11.36 9.71
CA ALA A 213 -20.37 10.74 9.50
C ALA A 213 -20.90 10.03 10.78
N ARG A 214 -20.04 9.74 11.74
CA ARG A 214 -20.40 9.18 13.07
C ARG A 214 -20.61 10.27 14.15
N GLY A 215 -20.78 11.52 13.74
CA GLY A 215 -21.13 12.65 14.61
C GLY A 215 -19.93 13.35 15.28
N VAL A 216 -18.68 12.99 14.94
CA VAL A 216 -17.50 13.68 15.45
C VAL A 216 -17.11 14.79 14.47
N THR A 217 -17.41 16.05 14.82
CA THR A 217 -17.18 17.20 13.92
C THR A 217 -15.94 18.02 14.29
N GLU A 218 -15.50 17.95 15.54
CA GLU A 218 -14.32 18.68 16.01
C GLU A 218 -13.04 18.18 15.33
N SER A 219 -12.29 19.08 14.69
CA SER A 219 -11.09 18.75 13.89
C SER A 219 -10.03 17.97 14.68
N ARG A 220 -9.74 18.35 15.92
CA ARG A 220 -8.78 17.63 16.78
C ARG A 220 -9.25 16.22 17.15
N ALA A 221 -10.56 16.04 17.35
CA ALA A 221 -11.13 14.73 17.65
C ALA A 221 -11.11 13.82 16.44
N VAL A 222 -11.36 14.35 15.24
CA VAL A 222 -11.24 13.63 13.95
C VAL A 222 -9.79 13.22 13.71
N GLU A 223 -8.82 14.13 13.87
CA GLU A 223 -7.39 13.86 13.76
C GLU A 223 -6.96 12.72 14.71
N SER A 224 -7.25 12.86 16.01
CA SER A 224 -6.94 11.85 17.01
C SER A 224 -7.61 10.50 16.69
N GLY A 225 -8.85 10.51 16.22
CA GLY A 225 -9.58 9.32 15.78
C GLY A 225 -8.90 8.63 14.60
N THR A 226 -8.47 9.40 13.60
CA THR A 226 -7.76 8.89 12.41
C THR A 226 -6.42 8.27 12.78
N ILE A 227 -5.64 8.92 13.64
CA ILE A 227 -4.35 8.41 14.13
C ILE A 227 -4.53 7.09 14.89
N ARG A 228 -5.50 7.03 15.82
CA ARG A 228 -5.78 5.79 16.57
C ARG A 228 -6.27 4.66 15.68
N ALA A 229 -7.12 4.95 14.70
CA ALA A 229 -7.55 3.97 13.69
C ALA A 229 -6.36 3.46 12.87
N GLY A 230 -5.39 4.34 12.55
CA GLY A 230 -4.13 3.99 11.92
C GLY A 230 -3.34 2.95 12.72
N PHE A 231 -3.17 3.17 14.03
CA PHE A 231 -2.46 2.20 14.89
C PHE A 231 -3.20 0.85 15.00
N ILE A 232 -4.54 0.84 15.04
CA ILE A 232 -5.31 -0.41 15.01
C ILE A 232 -5.08 -1.15 13.69
N ALA A 233 -5.17 -0.45 12.56
CA ALA A 233 -4.93 -1.03 11.24
C ALA A 233 -3.50 -1.56 11.10
N GLY A 234 -2.50 -0.79 11.56
CA GLY A 234 -1.09 -1.19 11.54
C GLY A 234 -0.81 -2.42 12.40
N GLY A 235 -1.41 -2.51 13.59
CA GLY A 235 -1.30 -3.71 14.44
C GLY A 235 -1.88 -4.95 13.78
N LEU A 236 -3.03 -4.82 13.12
CA LEU A 236 -3.64 -5.92 12.36
C LEU A 236 -2.77 -6.32 11.16
N LEU A 237 -2.26 -5.35 10.40
CA LEU A 237 -1.34 -5.61 9.28
C LEU A 237 -0.09 -6.37 9.74
N LEU A 238 0.53 -5.92 10.86
CA LEU A 238 1.70 -6.57 11.42
C LEU A 238 1.44 -8.04 11.73
N VAL A 239 0.36 -8.34 12.43
CA VAL A 239 -0.01 -9.71 12.82
C VAL A 239 -0.28 -10.56 11.58
N VAL A 240 -1.10 -10.06 10.66
CA VAL A 240 -1.46 -10.80 9.44
C VAL A 240 -0.24 -11.04 8.55
N TYR A 241 0.66 -10.05 8.41
CA TYR A 241 1.88 -10.23 7.62
C TYR A 241 2.85 -11.23 8.25
N ALA A 242 2.96 -11.25 9.59
CA ALA A 242 3.76 -12.26 10.28
C ALA A 242 3.19 -13.67 10.04
N MET A 243 1.86 -13.82 10.10
CA MET A 243 1.17 -15.09 9.83
C MET A 243 1.42 -15.55 8.39
N LEU A 244 1.20 -14.68 7.41
CA LEU A 244 1.36 -15.01 5.98
C LEU A 244 2.83 -15.25 5.62
N GLY A 245 3.76 -14.48 6.19
CA GLY A 245 5.19 -14.63 5.95
C GLY A 245 5.74 -15.92 6.55
N HIS A 246 5.31 -16.29 7.76
CA HIS A 246 5.64 -17.58 8.37
C HIS A 246 5.15 -18.76 7.52
N ALA A 247 3.86 -18.73 7.13
CA ALA A 247 3.29 -19.73 6.25
C ALA A 247 4.03 -19.81 4.90
N GLY A 248 4.47 -18.67 4.38
CA GLY A 248 5.31 -18.59 3.19
C GLY A 248 6.69 -19.23 3.38
N ALA A 249 7.35 -19.01 4.52
CA ALA A 249 8.66 -19.59 4.81
C ALA A 249 8.63 -21.12 4.89
N GLU A 250 7.56 -21.69 5.49
CA GLU A 250 7.36 -23.15 5.47
C GLU A 250 7.08 -23.67 4.06
N THR A 251 6.19 -22.99 3.32
CA THR A 251 5.81 -23.41 1.97
C THR A 251 6.99 -23.37 1.01
N GLY A 252 7.81 -22.31 1.06
CA GLY A 252 9.00 -22.16 0.22
C GLY A 252 10.07 -23.22 0.50
N THR A 253 10.08 -23.80 1.69
CA THR A 253 10.96 -24.92 2.04
C THR A 253 10.58 -26.19 1.31
N VAL A 254 9.29 -26.49 1.20
CA VAL A 254 8.76 -27.71 0.55
C VAL A 254 8.66 -27.52 -0.96
N TYR A 255 8.30 -26.31 -1.40
CA TYR A 255 8.10 -25.96 -2.81
C TYR A 255 9.06 -24.83 -3.21
N PRO A 256 10.35 -25.09 -3.41
CA PRO A 256 11.31 -24.07 -3.79
C PRO A 256 11.03 -23.56 -5.22
N GLY A 257 11.31 -22.29 -5.46
CA GLY A 257 11.23 -21.69 -6.79
C GLY A 257 9.84 -21.18 -7.22
N LEU A 258 8.87 -21.12 -6.30
CA LEU A 258 7.59 -20.45 -6.58
C LEU A 258 7.84 -18.96 -6.86
N ALA A 259 7.32 -18.47 -7.99
CA ALA A 259 7.63 -17.15 -8.51
C ALA A 259 6.82 -16.02 -7.84
N THR A 260 5.69 -16.34 -7.24
CA THR A 260 4.77 -15.35 -6.66
C THR A 260 4.19 -15.81 -5.34
N GLY A 261 3.85 -14.87 -4.46
CA GLY A 261 3.15 -15.20 -3.21
C GLY A 261 1.74 -15.77 -3.42
N ALA A 262 1.16 -15.53 -4.57
CA ALA A 262 -0.09 -16.15 -4.96
C ALA A 262 0.09 -17.67 -5.17
N GLU A 263 1.16 -18.09 -5.84
CA GLU A 263 1.53 -19.50 -5.97
C GLU A 263 1.86 -20.13 -4.63
N VAL A 264 2.60 -19.42 -3.77
CA VAL A 264 2.94 -19.86 -2.41
C VAL A 264 1.67 -20.16 -1.60
N LEU A 265 0.72 -19.22 -1.56
CA LEU A 265 -0.53 -19.42 -0.80
C LEU A 265 -1.44 -20.47 -1.44
N THR A 266 -1.44 -20.60 -2.77
CA THR A 266 -2.21 -21.63 -3.47
C THR A 266 -1.65 -23.02 -3.14
N ALA A 267 -0.33 -23.20 -3.18
CA ALA A 267 0.33 -24.46 -2.83
C ALA A 267 0.04 -24.83 -1.35
N LEU A 268 0.18 -23.86 -0.42
CA LEU A 268 -0.16 -24.03 0.98
C LEU A 268 -1.60 -24.49 1.18
N ALA A 269 -2.55 -23.74 0.62
CA ALA A 269 -3.98 -24.00 0.80
C ALA A 269 -4.40 -25.35 0.21
N GLN A 270 -3.83 -25.69 -0.96
CA GLN A 270 -4.08 -26.97 -1.58
C GLN A 270 -3.51 -28.13 -0.78
N GLN A 271 -2.31 -27.97 -0.20
CA GLN A 271 -1.70 -29.00 0.64
C GLN A 271 -2.47 -29.23 1.94
N LEU A 272 -2.93 -28.15 2.59
CA LEU A 272 -3.64 -28.25 3.87
C LEU A 272 -5.09 -28.73 3.73
N PHE A 273 -5.81 -28.26 2.72
CA PHE A 273 -7.26 -28.43 2.62
C PHE A 273 -7.73 -28.95 1.26
N GLY A 274 -6.81 -29.31 0.34
CA GLY A 274 -7.16 -29.77 -0.99
C GLY A 274 -8.00 -28.76 -1.77
N ARG A 275 -9.06 -29.22 -2.43
CA ARG A 275 -9.97 -28.36 -3.21
C ARG A 275 -10.68 -27.29 -2.35
N ALA A 276 -10.99 -27.61 -1.10
CA ALA A 276 -11.57 -26.62 -0.17
C ALA A 276 -10.59 -25.48 0.13
N GLY A 277 -9.28 -25.77 0.18
CA GLY A 277 -8.23 -24.77 0.31
C GLY A 277 -8.18 -23.80 -0.86
N LEU A 278 -8.35 -24.29 -2.09
CA LEU A 278 -8.42 -23.42 -3.27
C LEU A 278 -9.63 -22.46 -3.21
N VAL A 279 -10.78 -22.93 -2.72
CA VAL A 279 -11.95 -22.07 -2.51
C VAL A 279 -11.69 -21.05 -1.39
N LEU A 280 -11.05 -21.47 -0.30
CA LEU A 280 -10.69 -20.59 0.82
C LEU A 280 -9.75 -19.46 0.36
N ILE A 281 -8.68 -19.78 -0.35
CA ILE A 281 -7.72 -18.78 -0.80
C ILE A 281 -8.33 -17.84 -1.85
N ALA A 282 -9.13 -18.35 -2.77
CA ALA A 282 -9.87 -17.54 -3.73
C ALA A 282 -10.81 -16.54 -3.03
N ALA A 283 -11.56 -16.99 -2.00
CA ALA A 283 -12.42 -16.12 -1.22
C ALA A 283 -11.63 -15.03 -0.48
N ILE A 284 -10.49 -15.37 0.14
CA ILE A 284 -9.60 -14.42 0.80
C ILE A 284 -9.17 -13.33 -0.20
N PHE A 285 -8.67 -13.73 -1.38
CA PHE A 285 -8.19 -12.76 -2.38
C PHE A 285 -9.31 -11.90 -2.94
N VAL A 286 -10.46 -12.48 -3.26
CA VAL A 286 -11.61 -11.72 -3.80
C VAL A 286 -12.07 -10.67 -2.77
N ILE A 287 -12.25 -11.04 -1.51
CA ILE A 287 -12.71 -10.13 -0.46
C ILE A 287 -11.67 -9.03 -0.19
N ALA A 288 -10.40 -9.39 -0.03
CA ALA A 288 -9.34 -8.43 0.23
C ALA A 288 -9.16 -7.44 -0.92
N CYS A 289 -9.07 -7.94 -2.15
CA CYS A 289 -8.96 -7.11 -3.35
C CYS A 289 -10.17 -6.21 -3.56
N PHE A 290 -11.37 -6.72 -3.28
CA PHE A 290 -12.61 -5.95 -3.36
C PHE A 290 -12.61 -4.79 -2.36
N ASN A 291 -12.24 -5.04 -1.10
CA ASN A 291 -12.16 -4.04 -0.05
C ASN A 291 -11.24 -2.88 -0.44
N THR A 292 -10.02 -3.22 -0.88
CA THR A 292 -9.04 -2.21 -1.32
C THR A 292 -9.52 -1.47 -2.56
N CYS A 293 -10.10 -2.16 -3.54
CA CYS A 293 -10.65 -1.54 -4.74
C CYS A 293 -11.71 -0.48 -4.40
N VAL A 294 -12.69 -0.83 -3.56
CA VAL A 294 -13.74 0.08 -3.09
C VAL A 294 -13.14 1.30 -2.38
N GLY A 295 -12.20 1.06 -1.47
CA GLY A 295 -11.53 2.12 -0.73
C GLY A 295 -10.77 3.08 -1.65
N LEU A 296 -10.04 2.56 -2.62
CA LEU A 296 -9.27 3.34 -3.58
C LEU A 296 -10.18 4.13 -4.55
N ILE A 297 -11.24 3.51 -5.10
CA ILE A 297 -12.22 4.22 -5.94
C ILE A 297 -12.83 5.39 -5.16
N ALA A 298 -13.17 5.17 -3.88
CA ALA A 298 -13.72 6.22 -3.04
C ALA A 298 -12.71 7.37 -2.81
N CYS A 299 -11.46 7.04 -2.51
CA CYS A 299 -10.39 8.04 -2.29
C CYS A 299 -10.13 8.87 -3.54
N VAL A 300 -9.88 8.20 -4.67
CA VAL A 300 -9.57 8.86 -5.95
C VAL A 300 -10.78 9.68 -6.40
N GLY A 301 -11.97 9.11 -6.31
CA GLY A 301 -13.22 9.78 -6.69
C GLY A 301 -13.46 11.06 -5.88
N GLN A 302 -13.24 11.04 -4.58
CA GLN A 302 -13.39 12.22 -3.72
C GLN A 302 -12.36 13.30 -4.01
N TYR A 303 -11.09 12.93 -4.19
CA TYR A 303 -10.05 13.90 -4.52
C TYR A 303 -10.35 14.62 -5.82
N PHE A 304 -10.64 13.88 -6.89
CA PHE A 304 -10.92 14.49 -8.19
C PHE A 304 -12.25 15.25 -8.22
N HIS A 305 -13.23 14.87 -7.40
CA HIS A 305 -14.44 15.65 -7.23
C HIS A 305 -14.16 17.02 -6.55
N GLN A 306 -13.25 17.07 -5.59
CA GLN A 306 -12.81 18.34 -4.98
C GLN A 306 -12.02 19.20 -5.98
N LEU A 307 -11.21 18.58 -6.82
CA LEU A 307 -10.43 19.27 -7.86
C LEU A 307 -11.32 19.77 -9.02
N LEU A 308 -12.36 19.00 -9.35
CA LEU A 308 -13.28 19.24 -10.47
C LEU A 308 -14.74 19.33 -9.95
N PRO A 309 -15.13 20.39 -9.20
CA PRO A 309 -16.44 20.45 -8.54
C PRO A 309 -17.64 20.46 -9.49
N ARG A 310 -17.40 20.79 -10.77
CA ARG A 310 -18.44 20.77 -11.81
C ARG A 310 -18.89 19.37 -12.21
N ILE A 311 -18.06 18.35 -11.95
CA ILE A 311 -18.36 16.95 -12.29
C ILE A 311 -18.88 16.26 -11.03
N PRO A 312 -20.06 15.64 -11.05
CA PRO A 312 -20.59 14.96 -9.87
C PRO A 312 -19.73 13.73 -9.50
N TYR A 313 -19.59 13.50 -8.19
CA TYR A 313 -18.80 12.40 -7.65
C TYR A 313 -19.08 11.02 -8.31
N PRO A 314 -20.36 10.61 -8.55
CA PRO A 314 -20.62 9.32 -9.20
C PRO A 314 -20.05 9.20 -10.60
N ALA A 315 -20.00 10.29 -11.38
CA ALA A 315 -19.42 10.28 -12.73
C ALA A 315 -17.89 10.09 -12.68
N ILE A 316 -17.22 10.74 -11.73
CA ILE A 316 -15.78 10.59 -11.52
C ILE A 316 -15.46 9.17 -11.03
N ALA A 317 -16.19 8.65 -10.05
CA ALA A 317 -16.02 7.29 -9.56
C ALA A 317 -16.25 6.24 -10.66
N ALA A 318 -17.27 6.42 -11.51
CA ALA A 318 -17.54 5.56 -12.66
C ALA A 318 -16.38 5.61 -13.67
N PHE A 319 -15.87 6.80 -13.99
CA PHE A 319 -14.72 6.96 -14.89
C PHE A 319 -13.50 6.17 -14.40
N PHE A 320 -13.15 6.31 -13.11
CA PHE A 320 -12.02 5.59 -12.55
C PHE A 320 -12.25 4.07 -12.45
N ALA A 321 -13.48 3.64 -12.15
CA ALA A 321 -13.83 2.22 -12.16
C ALA A 321 -13.69 1.61 -13.57
N VAL A 322 -14.23 2.28 -14.59
CA VAL A 322 -14.15 1.82 -15.99
C VAL A 322 -12.70 1.84 -16.50
N ALA A 323 -11.96 2.93 -16.26
CA ALA A 323 -10.54 3.01 -16.66
C ALA A 323 -9.72 1.89 -16.03
N SER A 324 -9.92 1.64 -14.72
CA SER A 324 -9.23 0.54 -14.01
C SER A 324 -9.66 -0.84 -14.52
N MET A 325 -10.92 -1.01 -14.87
CA MET A 325 -11.43 -2.24 -15.47
C MET A 325 -10.70 -2.54 -16.79
N LEU A 326 -10.56 -1.55 -17.66
CA LEU A 326 -9.84 -1.71 -18.93
C LEU A 326 -8.37 -2.10 -18.70
N VAL A 327 -7.67 -1.39 -17.81
CA VAL A 327 -6.27 -1.69 -17.46
C VAL A 327 -6.13 -3.07 -16.82
N SER A 328 -7.08 -3.52 -16.00
CA SER A 328 -7.02 -4.83 -15.34
C SER A 328 -6.97 -6.01 -16.32
N ASN A 329 -7.49 -5.83 -17.52
CA ASN A 329 -7.49 -6.86 -18.57
C ASN A 329 -6.14 -6.99 -19.30
N LEU A 330 -5.15 -6.12 -19.02
CA LEU A 330 -3.76 -6.30 -19.50
C LEU A 330 -3.04 -7.48 -18.81
N GLY A 331 -3.59 -7.96 -17.70
CA GLY A 331 -3.03 -9.03 -16.89
C GLY A 331 -2.06 -8.55 -15.82
N LEU A 332 -1.93 -9.36 -14.74
CA LEU A 332 -1.16 -8.99 -13.54
C LEU A 332 0.33 -8.74 -13.85
N ALA A 333 0.96 -9.58 -14.67
CA ALA A 333 2.39 -9.44 -14.99
C ALA A 333 2.71 -8.10 -15.68
N ALA A 334 1.86 -7.66 -16.62
CA ALA A 334 2.02 -6.37 -17.28
C ALA A 334 1.86 -5.21 -16.30
N ILE A 335 0.86 -5.27 -15.41
CA ILE A 335 0.62 -4.25 -14.38
C ILE A 335 1.81 -4.14 -13.43
N ILE A 336 2.36 -5.25 -12.93
CA ILE A 336 3.53 -5.25 -12.05
C ILE A 336 4.74 -4.65 -12.75
N ARG A 337 4.99 -5.02 -14.01
CA ARG A 337 6.12 -4.49 -14.80
C ARG A 337 6.04 -2.98 -15.01
N LEU A 338 4.84 -2.45 -15.22
CA LEU A 338 4.61 -1.00 -15.32
C LEU A 338 4.71 -0.29 -13.96
N SER A 339 4.33 -0.97 -12.88
CA SER A 339 4.32 -0.39 -11.53
C SER A 339 5.72 -0.11 -11.00
N THR A 340 6.66 -1.02 -11.20
CA THR A 340 7.98 -0.97 -10.55
C THR A 340 8.74 0.33 -10.81
N PRO A 341 8.95 0.81 -12.06
CA PRO A 341 9.67 2.04 -12.28
C PRO A 341 8.92 3.28 -11.75
N VAL A 342 7.60 3.29 -11.83
CA VAL A 342 6.79 4.39 -11.31
C VAL A 342 6.90 4.48 -9.79
N LEU A 343 6.84 3.34 -9.10
CA LEU A 343 6.98 3.29 -7.65
C LEU A 343 8.39 3.70 -7.22
N ASN A 344 9.43 3.22 -7.89
CA ASN A 344 10.81 3.59 -7.59
C ASN A 344 11.06 5.10 -7.75
N ALA A 345 10.33 5.77 -8.65
CA ALA A 345 10.42 7.21 -8.82
C ALA A 345 9.67 8.00 -7.73
N ILE A 346 8.50 7.53 -7.28
CA ILE A 346 7.59 8.29 -6.40
C ILE A 346 7.85 7.99 -4.91
N TYR A 347 8.20 6.75 -4.56
CA TYR A 347 8.34 6.31 -3.17
C TYR A 347 9.37 7.10 -2.37
N PRO A 348 10.59 7.39 -2.88
CA PRO A 348 11.55 8.19 -2.15
C PRO A 348 11.01 9.56 -1.73
N ALA A 349 10.33 10.26 -2.66
CA ALA A 349 9.70 11.53 -2.37
C ALA A 349 8.60 11.40 -1.30
N ALA A 350 7.77 10.38 -1.38
CA ALA A 350 6.74 10.11 -0.36
C ALA A 350 7.34 9.86 1.04
N ILE A 351 8.40 9.04 1.11
CA ILE A 351 9.09 8.72 2.37
C ILE A 351 9.71 9.99 2.97
N VAL A 352 10.44 10.76 2.18
CA VAL A 352 11.09 11.99 2.66
C VAL A 352 10.05 13.00 3.13
N LEU A 353 8.95 13.17 2.41
CA LEU A 353 7.86 14.06 2.80
C LEU A 353 7.25 13.66 4.15
N ILE A 354 7.02 12.35 4.36
CA ILE A 354 6.54 11.81 5.63
C ILE A 354 7.56 12.09 6.74
N LEU A 355 8.84 11.75 6.54
CA LEU A 355 9.89 11.92 7.55
C LEU A 355 10.08 13.39 7.96
N LEU A 356 10.11 14.30 6.99
CA LEU A 356 10.19 15.75 7.26
C LEU A 356 9.01 16.24 8.11
N SER A 357 7.82 15.67 7.92
CA SER A 357 6.62 16.08 8.67
C SER A 357 6.68 15.76 10.16
N PHE A 358 7.51 14.80 10.58
CA PHE A 358 7.73 14.44 11.98
C PHE A 358 8.85 15.23 12.66
N MET A 359 9.62 16.02 11.91
CA MET A 359 10.70 16.85 12.46
C MET A 359 10.14 18.20 12.89
N PRO A 360 10.04 18.49 14.21
CA PRO A 360 9.46 19.75 14.68
C PRO A 360 10.36 20.94 14.31
N GLY A 361 9.73 22.05 13.96
CA GLY A 361 10.43 23.31 13.67
C GLY A 361 10.94 23.46 12.24
N LEU A 362 10.98 22.40 11.42
CA LEU A 362 11.41 22.52 10.01
C LEU A 362 10.47 23.39 9.17
N GLU A 363 9.22 23.55 9.59
CA GLU A 363 8.25 24.44 8.92
C GLU A 363 8.69 25.92 8.92
N LYS A 364 9.56 26.30 9.86
CA LYS A 364 10.15 27.65 9.94
C LYS A 364 11.25 27.89 8.91
N HIS A 365 11.80 26.83 8.35
CA HIS A 365 12.91 26.86 7.40
C HIS A 365 12.37 26.69 5.97
N ARG A 366 12.10 27.82 5.29
CA ARG A 366 11.46 27.83 3.95
C ARG A 366 12.20 27.03 2.89
N ALA A 367 13.53 26.93 2.97
CA ALA A 367 14.37 26.24 1.99
C ALA A 367 14.45 24.71 2.20
N VAL A 368 14.16 24.19 3.40
CA VAL A 368 14.36 22.77 3.72
C VAL A 368 13.47 21.84 2.88
N TYR A 369 12.16 22.07 2.89
CA TYR A 369 11.25 21.23 2.12
C TYR A 369 11.54 21.25 0.62
N PRO A 370 11.68 22.42 -0.06
CA PRO A 370 11.97 22.47 -1.50
C PRO A 370 13.28 21.79 -1.89
N LEU A 371 14.37 22.04 -1.15
CA LEU A 371 15.68 21.46 -1.48
C LEU A 371 15.70 19.95 -1.23
N CYS A 372 15.21 19.51 -0.07
CA CYS A 372 15.19 18.09 0.27
C CYS A 372 14.36 17.30 -0.73
N MET A 373 13.14 17.77 -1.03
CA MET A 373 12.22 17.12 -1.96
C MET A 373 12.71 17.22 -3.41
N GLY A 374 13.28 18.37 -3.82
CA GLY A 374 13.79 18.56 -5.17
C GLY A 374 14.96 17.62 -5.48
N LEU A 375 15.96 17.54 -4.59
CA LEU A 375 17.10 16.65 -4.78
C LEU A 375 16.72 15.17 -4.71
N THR A 376 15.80 14.80 -3.81
CA THR A 376 15.28 13.45 -3.72
C THR A 376 14.53 13.04 -4.99
N ALA A 377 13.59 13.87 -5.46
CA ALA A 377 12.81 13.60 -6.66
C ALA A 377 13.70 13.54 -7.91
N LEU A 378 14.66 14.45 -8.04
CA LEU A 378 15.60 14.45 -9.15
C LEU A 378 16.37 13.13 -9.23
N GLN A 379 16.94 12.68 -8.11
CA GLN A 379 17.68 11.42 -8.04
C GLN A 379 16.78 10.22 -8.31
N SER A 380 15.63 10.12 -7.65
CA SER A 380 14.75 8.95 -7.79
C SER A 380 14.17 8.82 -9.19
N ILE A 381 13.79 9.92 -9.84
CA ILE A 381 13.34 9.93 -11.24
C ILE A 381 14.46 9.55 -12.19
N ALA A 382 15.67 10.13 -12.00
CA ALA A 382 16.83 9.81 -12.81
C ALA A 382 17.25 8.34 -12.70
N ALA A 383 17.15 7.76 -11.50
CA ALA A 383 17.48 6.35 -11.26
C ALA A 383 16.44 5.38 -11.84
N ALA A 384 15.14 5.76 -11.80
CA ALA A 384 14.02 4.90 -12.21
C ALA A 384 13.80 4.89 -13.73
N LEU A 385 14.14 5.96 -14.44
CA LEU A 385 13.94 6.07 -15.89
C LEU A 385 15.12 5.48 -16.65
N PRO A 386 14.89 4.84 -17.82
CA PRO A 386 15.96 4.25 -18.65
C PRO A 386 16.70 5.34 -19.46
N LEU A 387 17.36 6.26 -18.77
CA LEU A 387 18.06 7.42 -19.35
C LEU A 387 19.56 7.16 -19.61
N GLY A 388 19.97 5.91 -19.80
CA GLY A 388 21.35 5.54 -20.12
C GLY A 388 22.37 6.03 -19.08
N ALA A 389 23.31 6.91 -19.47
CA ALA A 389 24.34 7.41 -18.58
C ALA A 389 23.79 8.14 -17.32
N VAL A 390 22.65 8.82 -17.43
CA VAL A 390 22.03 9.54 -16.30
C VAL A 390 21.55 8.57 -15.24
N SER A 391 20.86 7.51 -15.64
CA SER A 391 20.40 6.49 -14.69
C SER A 391 21.58 5.70 -14.10
N ALA A 392 22.60 5.42 -14.87
CA ALA A 392 23.84 4.81 -14.37
C ALA A 392 24.52 5.70 -13.30
N ALA A 393 24.67 7.00 -13.55
CA ALA A 393 25.22 7.94 -12.59
C ALA A 393 24.36 8.07 -11.32
N ALA A 394 23.05 8.14 -11.46
CA ALA A 394 22.12 8.19 -10.32
C ALA A 394 22.19 6.92 -9.45
N ASN A 395 22.36 5.76 -10.06
CA ASN A 395 22.48 4.47 -9.36
C ASN A 395 23.91 4.23 -8.82
N ALA A 396 24.93 4.96 -9.29
CA ALA A 396 26.31 4.90 -8.79
C ALA A 396 26.50 5.68 -7.48
N LEU A 397 25.52 6.47 -7.05
CA LEU A 397 25.58 7.15 -5.75
C LEU A 397 25.69 6.12 -4.60
N PRO A 398 26.33 6.48 -3.48
CA PRO A 398 26.38 5.64 -2.29
C PRO A 398 24.98 5.18 -1.91
N LEU A 399 24.86 3.89 -1.55
CA LEU A 399 23.60 3.18 -1.32
C LEU A 399 22.72 2.97 -2.58
N GLY A 400 23.14 3.43 -3.77
CA GLY A 400 22.38 3.26 -5.01
C GLY A 400 22.21 1.80 -5.40
N SER A 401 23.24 0.97 -5.25
CA SER A 401 23.20 -0.48 -5.47
C SER A 401 22.21 -1.20 -4.54
N MET A 402 21.86 -0.59 -3.40
CA MET A 402 20.90 -1.07 -2.42
C MET A 402 19.50 -0.45 -2.59
N GLY A 403 19.27 0.36 -3.65
CA GLY A 403 18.00 1.05 -3.88
C GLY A 403 17.77 2.31 -3.03
N PHE A 404 18.77 2.74 -2.24
CA PHE A 404 18.68 3.91 -1.34
C PHE A 404 19.56 5.10 -1.81
N GLY A 405 19.87 5.18 -3.10
CA GLY A 405 20.67 6.27 -3.66
C GLY A 405 20.11 7.68 -3.42
N TRP A 406 18.80 7.78 -3.13
CA TRP A 406 18.10 9.02 -2.80
C TRP A 406 18.40 9.57 -1.39
N VAL A 407 18.94 8.75 -0.49
CA VAL A 407 19.15 9.13 0.93
C VAL A 407 20.17 10.27 1.04
N LEU A 408 21.30 10.17 0.35
CA LEU A 408 22.31 11.24 0.39
C LEU A 408 21.81 12.55 -0.21
N PRO A 409 21.17 12.60 -1.39
CA PRO A 409 20.53 13.81 -1.90
C PRO A 409 19.50 14.40 -0.91
N ALA A 410 18.69 13.56 -0.24
CA ALA A 410 17.75 14.02 0.77
C ALA A 410 18.45 14.69 1.96
N LEU A 411 19.53 14.07 2.50
CA LEU A 411 20.31 14.62 3.58
C LEU A 411 21.05 15.90 3.18
N ALA A 412 21.59 15.95 1.96
CA ALA A 412 22.22 17.16 1.42
C ALA A 412 21.22 18.31 1.29
N GLY A 413 19.98 18.01 0.84
CA GLY A 413 18.89 18.99 0.79
C GLY A 413 18.47 19.49 2.16
N LEU A 414 18.43 18.60 3.16
CA LEU A 414 18.13 18.96 4.54
C LEU A 414 19.21 19.88 5.12
N ALA A 415 20.49 19.49 4.98
CA ALA A 415 21.62 20.28 5.47
C ALA A 415 21.71 21.64 4.79
N GLY A 416 21.62 21.67 3.45
CA GLY A 416 21.63 22.91 2.66
C GLY A 416 20.48 23.85 3.02
N GLY A 417 19.27 23.31 3.18
CA GLY A 417 18.11 24.09 3.58
C GLY A 417 18.20 24.71 4.99
N LEU A 418 18.84 24.00 5.92
CA LEU A 418 19.12 24.52 7.28
C LEU A 418 20.19 25.62 7.26
N LEU A 419 21.22 25.49 6.40
CA LEU A 419 22.30 26.47 6.28
C LEU A 419 21.83 27.77 5.62
N LEU A 420 21.05 27.69 4.55
CA LEU A 420 20.52 28.86 3.86
C LEU A 420 19.65 29.75 4.76
N ASN A 421 18.87 29.15 5.64
CA ASN A 421 18.04 29.90 6.59
C ASN A 421 18.84 30.61 7.71
N LYS A 422 20.09 30.19 7.98
CA LYS A 422 20.97 30.91 8.90
C LYS A 422 21.54 32.19 8.30
N SER A 423 21.71 32.25 6.97
CA SER A 423 22.22 33.45 6.28
C SER A 423 21.19 34.57 6.14
N ASP A 424 19.88 34.25 6.22
CA ASP A 424 18.81 35.27 6.19
C ASP A 424 18.57 35.95 7.57
N LEU A 425 19.26 35.50 8.63
CA LEU A 425 19.17 36.02 10.01
C LEU A 425 20.41 36.85 10.42
N GLN A 426 21.39 37.03 9.53
CA GLN A 426 22.52 37.97 9.66
C GLN A 426 22.40 39.14 8.70
#